data_f78105d9a5ec8345b797ae3f42333cd9
#
_entry.id   f78105d9a5ec8345b797ae3f42333cd9
#
_cell.length_a   1.000
_cell.length_b   1.000
_cell.length_c   1.000
_cell.angle_alpha   90.00
_cell.angle_beta   90.00
_cell.angle_gamma   90.00
#
_symmetry.space_group_name_H-M   'P 1'
#
loop_
_entity.id
_entity.type
_entity.pdbx_description
1 polymer ?
#
loop_
_entity_poly.entity_id
_entity_poly.type
_entity_poly.pdbx_seq_one_letter_code
_entity_poly.pdbx_strand_id
1 'polypeptide(L)'
;MCIRDSIGGVLVDLFGWRSIFYMVVPFCLASLWLAYKFVPTTAPGGAVAARSGGLDVRGLALGTVGTLCLLNGLVALRGDSPLEAAALLGGALLSFGLFIWWQRRLAAAGGTPLMNLALFGYRQFAMGSVVAFIYGTALFGSTYLLPVYMQVGLHLSASHVGTILLPAGFVLAATIAGVGRLADRQPTWALVSIGLALLAASFALMMVLRADSALWLLVAFAIVGRIGLGFILPSLNLGSMRPLAKPLIPQGASAINFVRMLGGAAGVSLCAIVLEWRLAAHGDSLANPQTSPARLAAFDEVFAMLAGLCALAICAAWQLRIRPNADDAPRKPG
;
A
#
# COMPACT_ATOMS: atom_id res chain seq x y z
N MET A 1 7.46 10.58 -2.84
CA MET A 1 7.05 10.12 -4.16
C MET A 1 6.80 11.31 -5.09
N CYS A 2 5.95 12.29 -4.75
CA CYS A 2 5.58 13.38 -5.66
C CYS A 2 6.70 14.35 -6.07
N ILE A 3 7.67 14.65 -5.21
CA ILE A 3 8.84 15.48 -5.61
C ILE A 3 9.67 14.75 -6.67
N ARG A 4 9.84 13.45 -6.53
CA ARG A 4 10.50 12.60 -7.52
C ARG A 4 9.75 12.60 -8.86
N ASP A 5 8.41 12.54 -8.81
CA ASP A 5 7.58 12.44 -10.01
C ASP A 5 7.54 13.79 -10.77
N SER A 6 7.61 14.93 -10.06
CA SER A 6 7.65 16.28 -10.67
C SER A 6 9.02 16.62 -11.25
N ILE A 7 10.09 16.40 -10.48
CA ILE A 7 11.46 16.57 -10.98
C ILE A 7 11.75 15.50 -12.03
N GLY A 8 11.22 14.28 -11.83
CA GLY A 8 11.31 13.19 -12.79
C GLY A 8 10.65 13.53 -14.12
N GLY A 9 9.46 14.16 -14.11
CA GLY A 9 8.78 14.57 -15.35
C GLY A 9 9.63 15.56 -16.18
N VAL A 10 10.15 16.60 -15.54
CA VAL A 10 11.04 17.58 -16.20
C VAL A 10 12.32 16.92 -16.70
N LEU A 11 12.92 16.02 -15.91
CA LEU A 11 14.14 15.30 -16.32
C LEU A 11 13.88 14.36 -17.50
N VAL A 12 12.71 13.71 -17.54
CA VAL A 12 12.32 12.84 -18.67
C VAL A 12 12.17 13.66 -19.94
N ASP A 13 11.50 14.80 -19.85
CA ASP A 13 11.26 15.67 -20.99
C ASP A 13 12.56 16.28 -21.55
N LEU A 14 13.55 16.60 -20.67
CA LEU A 14 14.82 17.22 -21.06
C LEU A 14 15.93 16.21 -21.41
N PHE A 15 16.03 15.10 -20.65
CA PHE A 15 17.18 14.17 -20.70
C PHE A 15 16.78 12.70 -20.95
N GLY A 16 15.47 12.46 -21.16
CA GLY A 16 14.94 11.11 -21.37
C GLY A 16 14.78 10.31 -20.07
N TRP A 17 14.06 9.20 -20.15
CA TRP A 17 13.65 8.39 -18.99
C TRP A 17 14.80 7.83 -18.13
N ARG A 18 16.00 7.66 -18.71
CA ARG A 18 17.19 7.16 -17.98
C ARG A 18 17.70 8.14 -16.93
N SER A 19 17.46 9.44 -17.09
CA SER A 19 17.89 10.49 -16.16
C SER A 19 17.31 10.32 -14.76
N ILE A 20 16.12 9.73 -14.63
CA ILE A 20 15.50 9.43 -13.33
C ILE A 20 16.39 8.52 -12.48
N PHE A 21 17.02 7.51 -13.10
CA PHE A 21 17.89 6.58 -12.37
C PHE A 21 19.18 7.26 -11.92
N TYR A 22 19.75 8.09 -12.76
CA TYR A 22 20.96 8.85 -12.40
C TYR A 22 20.70 9.85 -11.26
N MET A 23 19.52 10.46 -11.21
CA MET A 23 19.14 11.38 -10.14
C MET A 23 19.07 10.68 -8.76
N VAL A 24 18.68 9.40 -8.71
CA VAL A 24 18.54 8.67 -7.43
C VAL A 24 19.91 8.33 -6.82
N VAL A 25 20.96 8.13 -7.64
CA VAL A 25 22.28 7.70 -7.18
C VAL A 25 22.88 8.62 -6.11
N PRO A 26 22.97 9.97 -6.31
CA PRO A 26 23.54 10.84 -5.28
C PRO A 26 22.76 10.82 -3.96
N PHE A 27 21.43 10.68 -3.99
CA PHE A 27 20.63 10.55 -2.77
C PHE A 27 20.89 9.22 -2.06
N CYS A 28 21.08 8.14 -2.80
CA CYS A 28 21.45 6.84 -2.22
C CYS A 28 22.83 6.91 -1.55
N LEU A 29 23.81 7.53 -2.21
CA LEU A 29 25.16 7.72 -1.64
C LEU A 29 25.14 8.60 -0.39
N ALA A 30 24.39 9.70 -0.41
CA ALA A 30 24.20 10.56 0.75
C ALA A 30 23.52 9.81 1.91
N SER A 31 22.48 9.03 1.63
CA SER A 31 21.78 8.21 2.62
C SER A 31 22.70 7.14 3.22
N LEU A 32 23.51 6.50 2.39
CA LEU A 32 24.49 5.50 2.85
C LEU A 32 25.54 6.14 3.76
N TRP A 33 26.05 7.30 3.38
CA TRP A 33 27.03 8.06 4.20
C TRP A 33 26.42 8.48 5.55
N LEU A 34 25.18 9.00 5.55
CA LEU A 34 24.46 9.36 6.77
C LEU A 34 24.20 8.13 7.65
N ALA A 35 23.79 7.01 7.04
CA ALA A 35 23.57 5.77 7.78
C ALA A 35 24.87 5.27 8.43
N TYR A 36 25.97 5.27 7.69
CA TYR A 36 27.28 4.88 8.22
C TYR A 36 27.73 5.76 9.40
N LYS A 37 27.45 7.07 9.35
CA LYS A 37 27.90 8.04 10.35
C LYS A 37 27.02 8.09 11.60
N PHE A 38 25.69 7.94 11.45
CA PHE A 38 24.71 8.24 12.50
C PHE A 38 23.91 7.04 13.01
N VAL A 39 23.88 5.93 12.26
CA VAL A 39 23.14 4.74 12.73
C VAL A 39 24.04 3.92 13.64
N PRO A 40 23.69 3.77 14.94
CA PRO A 40 24.45 2.95 15.86
C PRO A 40 24.39 1.48 15.42
N THR A 41 25.54 0.79 15.53
CA THR A 41 25.65 -0.65 15.21
C THR A 41 25.00 -1.57 16.24
N THR A 42 24.63 -1.01 17.40
CA THR A 42 23.94 -1.73 18.48
C THR A 42 22.44 -1.59 18.32
N ALA A 43 21.70 -2.70 18.49
CA ALA A 43 20.24 -2.68 18.42
C ALA A 43 19.64 -1.71 19.46
N PRO A 44 18.71 -0.81 19.08
CA PRO A 44 18.05 0.09 20.00
C PRO A 44 17.36 -0.70 21.12
N GLY A 45 17.60 -0.32 22.39
CA GLY A 45 16.95 -0.97 23.54
C GLY A 45 17.64 -2.22 24.08
N GLY A 46 18.90 -2.52 23.68
CA GLY A 46 19.64 -3.65 24.23
C GLY A 46 19.01 -5.02 23.88
N ALA A 47 18.23 -5.07 22.82
CA ALA A 47 17.70 -6.34 22.33
C ALA A 47 18.89 -7.25 22.01
N VAL A 48 19.04 -8.32 22.78
CA VAL A 48 19.98 -9.39 22.47
C VAL A 48 19.69 -9.79 21.02
N ALA A 49 20.72 -9.73 20.16
CA ALA A 49 20.62 -10.21 18.79
C ALA A 49 19.93 -11.57 18.84
N ALA A 50 18.75 -11.68 18.21
CA ALA A 50 18.04 -12.94 18.14
C ALA A 50 19.08 -13.99 17.75
N ARG A 51 19.18 -15.06 18.52
CA ARG A 51 20.09 -16.18 18.23
C ARG A 51 20.07 -16.39 16.73
N SER A 52 21.26 -16.38 16.13
CA SER A 52 21.45 -16.59 14.70
C SER A 52 20.94 -17.98 14.27
N GLY A 53 19.61 -18.12 14.23
CA GLY A 53 18.98 -19.18 13.47
C GLY A 53 19.27 -18.88 12.00
N GLY A 54 19.72 -19.88 11.24
CA GLY A 54 20.00 -19.71 9.83
C GLY A 54 18.81 -19.12 9.08
N LEU A 55 19.07 -18.39 8.00
CA LEU A 55 18.03 -17.83 7.14
C LEU A 55 17.11 -18.96 6.64
N ASP A 56 15.79 -18.77 6.80
CA ASP A 56 14.79 -19.70 6.25
C ASP A 56 14.70 -19.57 4.73
N VAL A 57 15.70 -20.15 4.03
CA VAL A 57 15.80 -20.10 2.57
C VAL A 57 14.59 -20.76 1.90
N ARG A 58 14.03 -21.82 2.49
CA ARG A 58 12.84 -22.50 1.94
C ARG A 58 11.60 -21.63 2.05
N GLY A 59 11.38 -21.00 3.19
CA GLY A 59 10.29 -20.02 3.36
C GLY A 59 10.46 -18.82 2.41
N LEU A 60 11.68 -18.32 2.26
CA LEU A 60 12.00 -17.23 1.32
C LEU A 60 11.68 -17.63 -0.12
N ALA A 61 12.11 -18.80 -0.55
CA ALA A 61 11.84 -19.29 -1.91
C ALA A 61 10.35 -19.46 -2.18
N LEU A 62 9.60 -20.09 -1.25
CA LEU A 62 8.15 -20.28 -1.38
C LEU A 62 7.41 -18.94 -1.41
N GLY A 63 7.76 -17.99 -0.54
CA GLY A 63 7.15 -16.66 -0.54
C GLY A 63 7.44 -15.90 -1.83
N THR A 64 8.67 -15.99 -2.35
CA THR A 64 9.07 -15.33 -3.60
C THR A 64 8.34 -15.93 -4.79
N VAL A 65 8.34 -17.27 -4.94
CA VAL A 65 7.64 -17.97 -6.03
C VAL A 65 6.14 -17.66 -5.97
N GLY A 66 5.52 -17.72 -4.77
CA GLY A 66 4.10 -17.39 -4.61
C GLY A 66 3.79 -15.96 -5.04
N THR A 67 4.62 -14.99 -4.67
CA THR A 67 4.45 -13.59 -5.06
C THR A 67 4.62 -13.40 -6.57
N LEU A 68 5.67 -14.00 -7.17
CA LEU A 68 5.91 -13.92 -8.61
C LEU A 68 4.76 -14.56 -9.40
N CYS A 69 4.31 -15.75 -9.00
CA CYS A 69 3.17 -16.42 -9.62
C CYS A 69 1.87 -15.60 -9.48
N LEU A 70 1.62 -14.99 -8.32
CA LEU A 70 0.46 -14.12 -8.13
C LEU A 70 0.49 -12.91 -9.06
N LEU A 71 1.60 -12.17 -9.08
CA LEU A 71 1.70 -10.96 -9.89
C LEU A 71 1.65 -11.25 -11.38
N ASN A 72 2.39 -12.27 -11.86
CA ASN A 72 2.33 -12.66 -13.26
C ASN A 72 0.96 -13.25 -13.63
N GLY A 73 0.34 -14.01 -12.74
CA GLY A 73 -1.01 -14.54 -12.94
C GLY A 73 -2.07 -13.44 -13.05
N LEU A 74 -1.95 -12.37 -12.25
CA LEU A 74 -2.81 -11.18 -12.39
C LEU A 74 -2.57 -10.47 -13.74
N VAL A 75 -1.32 -10.35 -14.18
CA VAL A 75 -1.01 -9.78 -15.50
C VAL A 75 -1.55 -10.67 -16.63
N ALA A 76 -1.42 -11.98 -16.51
CA ALA A 76 -1.91 -12.94 -17.51
C ALA A 76 -3.45 -12.93 -17.68
N LEU A 77 -4.21 -12.46 -16.67
CA LEU A 77 -5.67 -12.24 -16.81
C LEU A 77 -6.03 -11.18 -17.87
N ARG A 78 -5.06 -10.37 -18.30
CA ARG A 78 -5.22 -9.38 -19.38
C ARG A 78 -4.87 -9.95 -20.76
N GLY A 79 -4.23 -11.10 -20.79
CA GLY A 79 -3.83 -11.77 -22.03
C GLY A 79 -4.90 -12.72 -22.56
N ASP A 80 -4.66 -13.25 -23.76
CA ASP A 80 -5.58 -14.16 -24.46
C ASP A 80 -5.51 -15.61 -23.96
N SER A 81 -4.68 -15.92 -22.97
CA SER A 81 -4.44 -17.27 -22.46
C SER A 81 -5.00 -17.47 -21.03
N PRO A 82 -6.29 -17.86 -20.90
CA PRO A 82 -6.88 -18.11 -19.59
C PRO A 82 -6.24 -19.29 -18.86
N LEU A 83 -5.65 -20.24 -19.59
CA LEU A 83 -4.95 -21.39 -19.01
C LEU A 83 -3.66 -20.95 -18.30
N GLU A 84 -2.89 -20.03 -18.89
CA GLU A 84 -1.68 -19.48 -18.29
C GLU A 84 -2.02 -18.70 -17.00
N ALA A 85 -3.04 -17.85 -17.04
CA ALA A 85 -3.51 -17.14 -15.86
C ALA A 85 -3.94 -18.11 -14.74
N ALA A 86 -4.72 -19.15 -15.07
CA ALA A 86 -5.17 -20.15 -14.12
C ALA A 86 -3.99 -20.96 -13.54
N ALA A 87 -3.01 -21.33 -14.36
CA ALA A 87 -1.81 -22.07 -13.93
C ALA A 87 -0.96 -21.23 -12.96
N LEU A 88 -0.74 -19.94 -13.28
CA LEU A 88 0.03 -19.03 -12.43
C LEU A 88 -0.69 -18.71 -11.12
N LEU A 89 -1.99 -18.44 -11.15
CA LEU A 89 -2.77 -18.19 -9.94
C LEU A 89 -2.90 -19.45 -9.07
N GLY A 90 -3.06 -20.62 -9.68
CA GLY A 90 -3.01 -21.91 -8.99
C GLY A 90 -1.65 -22.18 -8.36
N GLY A 91 -0.57 -21.88 -9.07
CA GLY A 91 0.81 -21.92 -8.56
C GLY A 91 1.03 -20.97 -7.38
N ALA A 92 0.46 -19.77 -7.42
CA ALA A 92 0.51 -18.82 -6.32
C ALA A 92 -0.20 -19.35 -5.07
N LEU A 93 -1.42 -19.87 -5.20
CA LEU A 93 -2.18 -20.46 -4.10
C LEU A 93 -1.45 -21.65 -3.49
N LEU A 94 -0.90 -22.54 -4.31
CA LEU A 94 -0.12 -23.69 -3.87
C LEU A 94 1.14 -23.24 -3.11
N SER A 95 1.89 -22.29 -3.68
CA SER A 95 3.13 -21.80 -3.07
C SER A 95 2.88 -21.09 -1.73
N PHE A 96 1.85 -20.24 -1.62
CA PHE A 96 1.47 -19.62 -0.36
C PHE A 96 0.92 -20.63 0.64
N GLY A 97 0.17 -21.65 0.19
CA GLY A 97 -0.28 -22.75 1.05
C GLY A 97 0.90 -23.54 1.63
N LEU A 98 1.87 -23.90 0.79
CA LEU A 98 3.10 -24.56 1.22
C LEU A 98 3.97 -23.66 2.11
N PHE A 99 4.01 -22.35 1.84
CA PHE A 99 4.68 -21.38 2.70
C PHE A 99 4.08 -21.37 4.10
N ILE A 100 2.75 -21.26 4.23
CA ILE A 100 2.05 -21.27 5.52
C ILE A 100 2.30 -22.60 6.25
N TRP A 101 2.19 -23.71 5.55
CA TRP A 101 2.46 -25.02 6.13
C TRP A 101 3.90 -25.14 6.63
N TRP A 102 4.89 -24.70 5.82
CA TRP A 102 6.30 -24.72 6.17
C TRP A 102 6.60 -23.85 7.39
N GLN A 103 6.07 -22.61 7.44
CA GLN A 103 6.28 -21.69 8.55
C GLN A 103 5.73 -22.26 9.87
N ARG A 104 4.52 -22.91 9.82
CA ARG A 104 3.95 -23.58 10.98
C ARG A 104 4.81 -24.75 11.46
N ARG A 105 5.28 -25.57 10.53
CA ARG A 105 6.13 -26.71 10.83
C ARG A 105 7.47 -26.26 11.42
N LEU A 106 8.09 -25.23 10.86
CA LEU A 106 9.36 -24.69 11.33
C LEU A 106 9.21 -24.09 12.74
N ALA A 107 8.13 -23.36 13.01
CA ALA A 107 7.83 -22.83 14.34
C ALA A 107 7.60 -23.95 15.38
N ALA A 108 6.88 -25.01 15.01
CA ALA A 108 6.65 -26.17 15.88
C ALA A 108 7.93 -26.94 16.21
N ALA A 109 8.90 -26.94 15.28
CA ALA A 109 10.22 -27.54 15.47
C ALA A 109 11.19 -26.65 16.28
N GLY A 110 10.75 -25.48 16.77
CA GLY A 110 11.61 -24.55 17.52
C GLY A 110 12.60 -23.77 16.66
N GLY A 111 12.44 -23.78 15.33
CA GLY A 111 13.22 -23.00 14.39
C GLY A 111 12.81 -21.53 14.35
N THR A 112 13.52 -20.73 13.56
CA THR A 112 13.23 -19.30 13.35
C THR A 112 12.48 -19.11 12.02
N PRO A 113 11.13 -19.06 12.02
CA PRO A 113 10.36 -18.85 10.81
C PRO A 113 10.60 -17.45 10.25
N LEU A 114 10.55 -17.30 8.92
CA LEU A 114 10.65 -16.01 8.23
C LEU A 114 9.51 -15.08 8.64
N MET A 115 8.30 -15.63 8.81
CA MET A 115 7.12 -14.94 9.27
C MET A 115 6.45 -15.73 10.39
N ASN A 116 6.37 -15.14 11.57
CA ASN A 116 5.71 -15.79 12.70
C ASN A 116 4.18 -15.69 12.54
N LEU A 117 3.55 -16.79 12.16
CA LEU A 117 2.10 -16.85 11.95
C LEU A 117 1.28 -16.69 13.24
N ALA A 118 1.90 -16.87 14.43
CA ALA A 118 1.22 -16.62 15.70
C ALA A 118 0.81 -15.15 15.87
N LEU A 119 1.45 -14.21 15.13
CA LEU A 119 1.06 -12.80 15.07
C LEU A 119 -0.40 -12.62 14.62
N PHE A 120 -0.85 -13.44 13.67
CA PHE A 120 -2.22 -13.38 13.15
C PHE A 120 -3.27 -13.95 14.13
N GLY A 121 -2.84 -14.60 15.21
CA GLY A 121 -3.70 -14.96 16.33
C GLY A 121 -4.19 -13.75 17.14
N TYR A 122 -3.44 -12.64 17.11
CA TYR A 122 -3.90 -11.38 17.69
C TYR A 122 -4.89 -10.71 16.74
N ARG A 123 -6.16 -10.62 17.13
CA ARG A 123 -7.24 -10.08 16.29
C ARG A 123 -6.92 -8.69 15.72
N GLN A 124 -6.34 -7.81 16.54
CA GLN A 124 -5.95 -6.46 16.12
C GLN A 124 -4.85 -6.50 15.06
N PHE A 125 -3.89 -7.40 15.19
CA PHE A 125 -2.83 -7.58 14.19
C PHE A 125 -3.40 -8.15 12.87
N ALA A 126 -4.26 -9.17 12.95
CA ALA A 126 -4.89 -9.77 11.77
C ALA A 126 -5.74 -8.74 11.01
N MET A 127 -6.59 -7.99 11.73
CA MET A 127 -7.41 -6.93 11.11
C MET A 127 -6.57 -5.75 10.62
N GLY A 128 -5.51 -5.40 11.34
CA GLY A 128 -4.52 -4.43 10.90
C GLY A 128 -3.83 -4.85 9.61
N SER A 129 -3.56 -6.14 9.44
CA SER A 129 -3.00 -6.69 8.19
C SER A 129 -3.98 -6.58 7.02
N VAL A 130 -5.28 -6.80 7.24
CA VAL A 130 -6.32 -6.56 6.22
C VAL A 130 -6.35 -5.09 5.81
N VAL A 131 -6.34 -4.18 6.79
CA VAL A 131 -6.27 -2.74 6.51
C VAL A 131 -4.98 -2.38 5.80
N ALA A 132 -3.83 -2.98 6.16
CA ALA A 132 -2.55 -2.75 5.50
C ALA A 132 -2.58 -3.18 4.03
N PHE A 133 -3.20 -4.32 3.72
CA PHE A 133 -3.38 -4.78 2.35
C PHE A 133 -4.20 -3.78 1.53
N ILE A 134 -5.37 -3.37 2.03
CA ILE A 134 -6.26 -2.42 1.33
C ILE A 134 -5.59 -1.04 1.24
N TYR A 135 -4.90 -0.60 2.29
CA TYR A 135 -4.10 0.63 2.24
C TYR A 135 -3.03 0.57 1.15
N GLY A 136 -2.32 -0.56 1.03
CA GLY A 136 -1.35 -0.78 -0.04
C GLY A 136 -2.02 -0.70 -1.42
N THR A 137 -3.14 -1.40 -1.60
CA THR A 137 -3.96 -1.37 -2.82
C THR A 137 -4.36 0.06 -3.20
N ALA A 138 -4.89 0.83 -2.25
CA ALA A 138 -5.33 2.19 -2.49
C ALA A 138 -4.15 3.15 -2.76
N LEU A 139 -3.04 3.03 -2.00
CA LEU A 139 -1.85 3.85 -2.18
C LEU A 139 -1.22 3.67 -3.56
N PHE A 140 -0.89 2.43 -3.92
CA PHE A 140 -0.20 2.14 -5.17
C PHE A 140 -1.16 2.17 -6.36
N GLY A 141 -2.43 1.71 -6.17
CA GLY A 141 -3.47 1.82 -7.17
C GLY A 141 -3.75 3.28 -7.55
N SER A 142 -3.88 4.20 -6.58
CA SER A 142 -4.05 5.63 -6.87
C SER A 142 -2.80 6.26 -7.49
N THR A 143 -1.60 5.81 -7.11
CA THR A 143 -0.34 6.29 -7.69
C THR A 143 -0.20 5.86 -9.16
N TYR A 144 -0.81 4.76 -9.56
CA TYR A 144 -0.93 4.34 -10.96
C TYR A 144 -2.10 5.04 -11.67
N LEU A 145 -3.29 4.98 -11.08
CA LEU A 145 -4.53 5.38 -11.74
C LEU A 145 -4.60 6.90 -12.02
N LEU A 146 -4.19 7.75 -11.06
CA LEU A 146 -4.25 9.20 -11.21
C LEU A 146 -3.41 9.73 -12.38
N PRO A 147 -2.10 9.38 -12.52
CA PRO A 147 -1.33 9.78 -13.68
C PRO A 147 -1.89 9.23 -15.00
N VAL A 148 -2.39 8.00 -15.03
CA VAL A 148 -3.00 7.42 -16.24
C VAL A 148 -4.29 8.16 -16.61
N TYR A 149 -5.14 8.47 -15.64
CA TYR A 149 -6.34 9.30 -15.83
C TYR A 149 -5.99 10.68 -16.43
N MET A 150 -4.97 11.36 -15.86
CA MET A 150 -4.54 12.67 -16.33
C MET A 150 -3.91 12.63 -17.73
N GLN A 151 -3.07 11.63 -18.03
CA GLN A 151 -2.38 11.53 -19.30
C GLN A 151 -3.27 10.97 -20.42
N VAL A 152 -4.00 9.91 -20.15
CA VAL A 152 -4.82 9.19 -21.14
C VAL A 152 -6.26 9.70 -21.19
N GLY A 153 -6.79 10.09 -20.03
CA GLY A 153 -8.15 10.63 -19.93
C GLY A 153 -8.24 12.12 -20.28
N LEU A 154 -7.27 12.94 -19.82
CA LEU A 154 -7.29 14.38 -19.99
C LEU A 154 -6.19 14.92 -20.94
N HIS A 155 -5.38 14.05 -21.56
CA HIS A 155 -4.28 14.39 -22.46
C HIS A 155 -3.26 15.40 -21.92
N LEU A 156 -2.99 15.36 -20.60
CA LEU A 156 -1.98 16.21 -19.98
C LEU A 156 -0.57 15.63 -20.18
N SER A 157 0.41 16.49 -20.38
CA SER A 157 1.82 16.08 -20.45
C SER A 157 2.33 15.54 -19.10
N ALA A 158 3.34 14.68 -19.12
CA ALA A 158 3.91 14.09 -17.89
C ALA A 158 4.42 15.15 -16.91
N SER A 159 5.02 16.23 -17.39
CA SER A 159 5.48 17.37 -16.57
C SER A 159 4.31 18.14 -15.95
N HIS A 160 3.20 18.33 -16.65
CA HIS A 160 1.98 18.93 -16.09
C HIS A 160 1.40 18.05 -14.97
N VAL A 161 1.31 16.74 -15.19
CA VAL A 161 0.83 15.79 -14.16
C VAL A 161 1.71 15.84 -12.91
N GLY A 162 3.04 15.89 -13.10
CA GLY A 162 3.98 16.01 -11.98
C GLY A 162 3.77 17.30 -11.18
N THR A 163 3.63 18.45 -11.83
CA THR A 163 3.38 19.74 -11.16
C THR A 163 2.04 19.81 -10.47
N ILE A 164 0.99 19.26 -11.06
CA ILE A 164 -0.36 19.19 -10.48
C ILE A 164 -0.38 18.32 -9.20
N LEU A 165 0.36 17.20 -9.18
CA LEU A 165 0.40 16.30 -8.02
C LEU A 165 1.40 16.73 -6.94
N LEU A 166 2.28 17.68 -7.20
CA LEU A 166 3.31 18.14 -6.26
C LEU A 166 2.74 18.66 -4.93
N PRO A 167 1.72 19.56 -4.92
CA PRO A 167 1.10 20.03 -3.67
C PRO A 167 0.54 18.90 -2.82
N ALA A 168 -0.10 17.93 -3.46
CA ALA A 168 -0.67 16.76 -2.77
C ALA A 168 0.41 15.92 -2.07
N GLY A 169 1.64 15.87 -2.60
CA GLY A 169 2.78 15.21 -1.97
C GLY A 169 3.30 15.92 -0.74
N PHE A 170 3.39 17.24 -0.76
CA PHE A 170 3.75 18.02 0.43
C PHE A 170 2.71 17.87 1.55
N VAL A 171 1.42 17.89 1.19
CA VAL A 171 0.33 17.66 2.15
C VAL A 171 0.42 16.27 2.77
N LEU A 172 0.74 15.23 1.99
CA LEU A 172 0.95 13.88 2.54
C LEU A 172 2.08 13.86 3.57
N ALA A 173 3.23 14.46 3.26
CA ALA A 173 4.37 14.50 4.17
C ALA A 173 4.04 15.26 5.47
N ALA A 174 3.40 16.42 5.37
CA ALA A 174 2.95 17.21 6.51
C ALA A 174 1.92 16.45 7.37
N THR A 175 0.97 15.76 6.72
CA THR A 175 -0.05 14.96 7.41
C THR A 175 0.58 13.80 8.17
N ILE A 176 1.51 13.06 7.59
CA ILE A 176 2.21 11.96 8.27
C ILE A 176 2.92 12.48 9.53
N ALA A 177 3.62 13.62 9.43
CA ALA A 177 4.32 14.23 10.56
C ALA A 177 3.36 14.70 11.66
N GLY A 178 2.23 15.29 11.28
CA GLY A 178 1.19 15.75 12.21
C GLY A 178 0.46 14.59 12.90
N VAL A 179 0.05 13.59 12.13
CA VAL A 179 -0.69 12.44 12.63
C VAL A 179 0.19 11.55 13.50
N GLY A 180 1.50 11.48 13.26
CA GLY A 180 2.43 10.78 14.16
C GLY A 180 2.31 11.26 15.61
N ARG A 181 2.24 12.59 15.82
CA ARG A 181 2.02 13.17 17.15
C ARG A 181 0.59 12.97 17.68
N LEU A 182 -0.39 12.99 16.78
CA LEU A 182 -1.81 12.82 17.14
C LEU A 182 -2.11 11.36 17.56
N ALA A 183 -1.43 10.38 16.96
CA ALA A 183 -1.60 8.97 17.25
C ALA A 183 -1.17 8.58 18.68
N ASP A 184 -0.35 9.40 19.33
CA ASP A 184 0.01 9.23 20.74
C ASP A 184 -1.16 9.60 21.70
N ARG A 185 -2.06 10.48 21.25
CA ARG A 185 -3.13 11.07 22.08
C ARG A 185 -4.53 10.54 21.73
N GLN A 186 -4.71 10.07 20.51
CA GLN A 186 -6.02 9.64 20.00
C GLN A 186 -6.06 8.13 19.76
N PRO A 187 -7.25 7.51 19.83
CA PRO A 187 -7.39 6.09 19.58
C PRO A 187 -7.06 5.77 18.11
N THR A 188 -6.12 4.85 17.91
CA THR A 188 -5.60 4.48 16.59
C THR A 188 -6.67 4.01 15.62
N TRP A 189 -7.68 3.27 16.11
CA TRP A 189 -8.81 2.81 15.29
C TRP A 189 -9.60 3.97 14.67
N ALA A 190 -9.79 5.07 15.41
CA ALA A 190 -10.52 6.25 14.92
C ALA A 190 -9.71 6.97 13.85
N LEU A 191 -8.41 7.17 14.06
CA LEU A 191 -7.53 7.81 13.09
C LEU A 191 -7.44 7.00 11.79
N VAL A 192 -7.34 5.67 11.87
CA VAL A 192 -7.37 4.78 10.69
C VAL A 192 -8.71 4.87 9.97
N SER A 193 -9.82 4.86 10.71
CA SER A 193 -11.16 4.96 10.11
C SER A 193 -11.40 6.31 9.43
N ILE A 194 -10.97 7.41 10.06
CA ILE A 194 -11.01 8.76 9.45
C ILE A 194 -10.18 8.79 8.16
N GLY A 195 -8.96 8.24 8.20
CA GLY A 195 -8.10 8.16 7.03
C GLY A 195 -8.71 7.38 5.89
N LEU A 196 -9.31 6.21 6.18
CA LEU A 196 -10.02 5.39 5.19
C LEU A 196 -11.27 6.10 4.63
N ALA A 197 -12.02 6.80 5.48
CA ALA A 197 -13.19 7.57 5.06
C ALA A 197 -12.81 8.73 4.13
N LEU A 198 -11.76 9.49 4.47
CA LEU A 198 -11.22 10.55 3.61
C LEU A 198 -10.72 10.00 2.27
N LEU A 199 -10.08 8.84 2.28
CA LEU A 199 -9.58 8.19 1.08
C LEU A 199 -10.73 7.69 0.20
N ALA A 200 -11.73 7.04 0.80
CA ALA A 200 -12.95 6.62 0.09
C ALA A 200 -13.70 7.83 -0.49
N ALA A 201 -13.85 8.91 0.28
CA ALA A 201 -14.46 10.15 -0.18
C ALA A 201 -13.68 10.78 -1.34
N SER A 202 -12.34 10.80 -1.28
CA SER A 202 -11.49 11.27 -2.38
C SER A 202 -11.76 10.50 -3.68
N PHE A 203 -11.80 9.18 -3.63
CA PHE A 203 -12.10 8.36 -4.81
C PHE A 203 -13.53 8.57 -5.31
N ALA A 204 -14.51 8.70 -4.41
CA ALA A 204 -15.89 9.01 -4.78
C ALA A 204 -16.02 10.40 -5.44
N LEU A 205 -15.30 11.39 -4.95
CA LEU A 205 -15.25 12.72 -5.54
C LEU A 205 -14.59 12.74 -6.92
N MET A 206 -13.59 11.87 -7.17
CA MET A 206 -12.98 11.73 -8.50
C MET A 206 -14.01 11.30 -9.57
N MET A 207 -15.03 10.52 -9.21
CA MET A 207 -16.09 10.09 -10.14
C MET A 207 -16.99 11.24 -10.59
N VAL A 208 -16.99 12.39 -9.91
CA VAL A 208 -17.80 13.56 -10.29
C VAL A 208 -17.07 14.42 -11.33
N LEU A 209 -15.74 14.21 -11.52
CA LEU A 209 -14.95 14.97 -12.48
C LEU A 209 -15.33 14.62 -13.92
N ARG A 210 -15.45 15.65 -14.75
CA ARG A 210 -15.69 15.56 -16.18
C ARG A 210 -14.52 16.15 -16.96
N ALA A 211 -14.49 15.95 -18.26
CA ALA A 211 -13.41 16.47 -19.12
C ALA A 211 -13.25 18.01 -19.06
N ASP A 212 -14.34 18.72 -18.82
CA ASP A 212 -14.45 20.18 -18.68
C ASP A 212 -14.25 20.68 -17.25
N SER A 213 -14.07 19.77 -16.26
CA SER A 213 -13.87 20.15 -14.88
C SER A 213 -12.57 20.91 -14.68
N ALA A 214 -12.61 21.94 -13.84
CA ALA A 214 -11.42 22.72 -13.53
C ALA A 214 -10.33 21.87 -12.86
N LEU A 215 -9.09 21.95 -13.32
CA LEU A 215 -7.96 21.14 -12.83
C LEU A 215 -7.72 21.30 -11.32
N TRP A 216 -8.07 22.46 -10.73
CA TRP A 216 -7.93 22.67 -9.29
C TRP A 216 -8.83 21.73 -8.45
N LEU A 217 -10.00 21.31 -8.97
CA LEU A 217 -10.86 20.33 -8.30
C LEU A 217 -10.17 18.98 -8.20
N LEU A 218 -9.50 18.54 -9.26
CA LEU A 218 -8.72 17.31 -9.27
C LEU A 218 -7.58 17.37 -8.22
N VAL A 219 -6.88 18.51 -8.15
CA VAL A 219 -5.86 18.75 -7.12
C VAL A 219 -6.47 18.68 -5.72
N ALA A 220 -7.60 19.35 -5.51
CA ALA A 220 -8.27 19.36 -4.20
C ALA A 220 -8.69 17.95 -3.76
N PHE A 221 -9.28 17.17 -4.67
CA PHE A 221 -9.70 15.80 -4.37
C PHE A 221 -8.49 14.87 -4.16
N ALA A 222 -7.41 15.04 -4.93
CA ALA A 222 -6.16 14.32 -4.68
C ALA A 222 -5.56 14.68 -3.31
N ILE A 223 -5.62 15.94 -2.88
CA ILE A 223 -5.17 16.38 -1.55
C ILE A 223 -5.98 15.68 -0.45
N VAL A 224 -7.30 15.61 -0.57
CA VAL A 224 -8.14 14.88 0.41
C VAL A 224 -7.68 13.42 0.54
N GLY A 225 -7.43 12.75 -0.59
CA GLY A 225 -6.90 11.37 -0.59
C GLY A 225 -5.52 11.27 0.08
N ARG A 226 -4.62 12.23 -0.16
CA ARG A 226 -3.29 12.24 0.46
C ARG A 226 -3.35 12.49 1.97
N ILE A 227 -4.27 13.33 2.45
CA ILE A 227 -4.57 13.46 3.87
C ILE A 227 -5.03 12.12 4.43
N GLY A 228 -5.99 11.45 3.77
CA GLY A 228 -6.45 10.12 4.18
C GLY A 228 -5.31 9.12 4.30
N LEU A 229 -4.44 9.03 3.29
CA LEU A 229 -3.25 8.16 3.30
C LEU A 229 -2.30 8.49 4.46
N GLY A 230 -2.11 9.77 4.76
CA GLY A 230 -1.25 10.25 5.86
C GLY A 230 -1.78 9.86 7.24
N PHE A 231 -3.11 9.82 7.41
CA PHE A 231 -3.76 9.38 8.66
C PHE A 231 -3.59 7.89 8.91
N ILE A 232 -3.64 7.06 7.87
CA ILE A 232 -3.66 5.61 8.00
C ILE A 232 -2.31 5.06 8.45
N LEU A 233 -1.21 5.40 7.78
CA LEU A 233 0.07 4.70 7.93
C LEU A 233 0.65 4.72 9.36
N PRO A 234 0.80 5.89 10.04
CA PRO A 234 1.35 5.92 11.40
C PRO A 234 0.41 5.24 12.39
N SER A 235 -0.90 5.53 12.27
CA SER A 235 -1.91 5.01 13.19
C SER A 235 -2.11 3.50 13.07
N LEU A 236 -2.04 2.97 11.85
CA LEU A 236 -2.13 1.54 11.57
C LEU A 236 -0.94 0.77 12.16
N ASN A 237 0.28 1.26 11.93
CA ASN A 237 1.48 0.65 12.48
C ASN A 237 1.42 0.61 14.01
N LEU A 238 1.07 1.73 14.65
CA LEU A 238 0.96 1.80 16.11
C LEU A 238 -0.16 0.89 16.64
N GLY A 239 -1.36 0.94 16.02
CA GLY A 239 -2.52 0.17 16.47
C GLY A 239 -2.34 -1.33 16.35
N SER A 240 -1.70 -1.78 15.26
CA SER A 240 -1.46 -3.21 15.01
C SER A 240 -0.35 -3.80 15.89
N MET A 241 0.62 -2.98 16.33
CA MET A 241 1.73 -3.45 17.16
C MET A 241 1.41 -3.43 18.66
N ARG A 242 0.41 -2.65 19.11
CA ARG A 242 0.06 -2.53 20.53
C ARG A 242 -0.18 -3.85 21.26
N PRO A 243 -0.88 -4.86 20.69
CA PRO A 243 -1.15 -6.12 21.39
C PRO A 243 0.06 -7.06 21.42
N LEU A 244 1.13 -6.75 20.69
CA LEU A 244 2.28 -7.63 20.55
C LEU A 244 3.24 -7.49 21.72
N ALA A 245 3.80 -8.59 22.18
CA ALA A 245 4.93 -8.59 23.10
C ALA A 245 6.14 -7.90 22.44
N LYS A 246 6.93 -7.15 23.22
CA LYS A 246 8.07 -6.38 22.71
C LYS A 246 9.01 -7.15 21.74
N PRO A 247 9.35 -8.44 22.00
CA PRO A 247 10.22 -9.22 21.09
C PRO A 247 9.57 -9.51 19.72
N LEU A 248 8.23 -9.47 19.63
CA LEU A 248 7.50 -9.74 18.38
C LEU A 248 7.29 -8.49 17.51
N ILE A 249 7.50 -7.28 18.04
CA ILE A 249 7.28 -6.02 17.32
C ILE A 249 8.07 -5.95 16.02
N PRO A 250 9.39 -6.27 15.95
CA PRO A 250 10.13 -6.22 14.69
C PRO A 250 9.58 -7.18 13.63
N GLN A 251 9.19 -8.40 14.06
CA GLN A 251 8.57 -9.38 13.15
C GLN A 251 7.19 -8.90 12.67
N GLY A 252 6.38 -8.32 13.57
CA GLY A 252 5.10 -7.72 13.24
C GLY A 252 5.23 -6.57 12.22
N ALA A 253 6.21 -5.68 12.41
CA ALA A 253 6.47 -4.58 11.49
C ALA A 253 6.86 -5.08 10.09
N SER A 254 7.72 -6.11 10.01
CA SER A 254 8.10 -6.74 8.75
C SER A 254 6.91 -7.41 8.07
N ALA A 255 6.08 -8.15 8.81
CA ALA A 255 4.91 -8.84 8.27
C ALA A 255 3.86 -7.86 7.74
N ILE A 256 3.53 -6.80 8.47
CA ILE A 256 2.60 -5.74 8.02
C ILE A 256 3.14 -5.04 6.77
N ASN A 257 4.45 -4.74 6.73
CA ASN A 257 5.05 -4.11 5.56
C ASN A 257 4.99 -5.03 4.33
N PHE A 258 5.25 -6.32 4.50
CA PHE A 258 5.11 -7.32 3.43
C PHE A 258 3.67 -7.38 2.91
N VAL A 259 2.68 -7.51 3.78
CA VAL A 259 1.26 -7.54 3.41
C VAL A 259 0.84 -6.26 2.68
N ARG A 260 1.31 -5.10 3.14
CA ARG A 260 1.07 -3.81 2.49
C ARG A 260 1.67 -3.75 1.08
N MET A 261 2.91 -4.22 0.90
CA MET A 261 3.57 -4.25 -0.41
C MET A 261 2.88 -5.22 -1.37
N LEU A 262 2.47 -6.39 -0.86
CA LEU A 262 1.69 -7.36 -1.63
C LEU A 262 0.33 -6.77 -2.07
N GLY A 263 -0.38 -6.10 -1.15
CA GLY A 263 -1.60 -5.37 -1.46
C GLY A 263 -1.38 -4.28 -2.51
N GLY A 264 -0.24 -3.57 -2.43
CA GLY A 264 0.14 -2.55 -3.40
C GLY A 264 0.35 -3.10 -4.80
N ALA A 265 1.11 -4.18 -4.92
CA ALA A 265 1.37 -4.82 -6.20
C ALA A 265 0.08 -5.42 -6.81
N ALA A 266 -0.71 -6.14 -6.00
CA ALA A 266 -2.02 -6.64 -6.41
C ALA A 266 -2.98 -5.49 -6.80
N GLY A 267 -2.95 -4.39 -6.06
CA GLY A 267 -3.80 -3.22 -6.30
C GLY A 267 -3.53 -2.54 -7.63
N VAL A 268 -2.26 -2.35 -8.01
CA VAL A 268 -1.92 -1.81 -9.35
C VAL A 268 -2.44 -2.73 -10.45
N SER A 269 -2.20 -4.05 -10.32
CA SER A 269 -2.69 -5.03 -11.30
C SER A 269 -4.21 -5.04 -11.37
N LEU A 270 -4.90 -5.01 -10.21
CA LEU A 270 -6.36 -4.98 -10.15
C LEU A 270 -6.94 -3.72 -10.83
N CYS A 271 -6.38 -2.53 -10.54
CA CYS A 271 -6.80 -1.29 -11.19
C CYS A 271 -6.61 -1.37 -12.70
N ALA A 272 -5.49 -1.91 -13.19
CA ALA A 272 -5.21 -2.02 -14.60
C ALA A 272 -6.15 -3.03 -15.30
N ILE A 273 -6.39 -4.18 -14.68
CA ILE A 273 -7.30 -5.22 -15.21
C ILE A 273 -8.73 -4.70 -15.30
N VAL A 274 -9.23 -4.12 -14.20
CA VAL A 274 -10.60 -3.60 -14.17
C VAL A 274 -10.76 -2.46 -15.15
N LEU A 275 -9.77 -1.55 -15.27
CA LEU A 275 -9.80 -0.46 -16.25
C LEU A 275 -9.92 -1.00 -17.68
N GLU A 276 -9.10 -1.99 -18.06
CA GLU A 276 -9.14 -2.56 -19.41
C GLU A 276 -10.46 -3.31 -19.68
N TRP A 277 -10.95 -4.11 -18.73
CA TRP A 277 -12.24 -4.78 -18.88
C TRP A 277 -13.40 -3.80 -19.03
N ARG A 278 -13.35 -2.70 -18.28
CA ARG A 278 -14.42 -1.68 -18.37
C ARG A 278 -14.31 -0.88 -19.66
N LEU A 279 -13.09 -0.55 -20.10
CA LEU A 279 -12.89 0.07 -21.41
C LEU A 279 -13.41 -0.81 -22.53
N ALA A 280 -13.07 -2.11 -22.54
CA ALA A 280 -13.57 -3.05 -23.52
C ALA A 280 -15.11 -3.17 -23.48
N ALA A 281 -15.71 -3.21 -22.29
CA ALA A 281 -17.17 -3.25 -22.12
C ALA A 281 -17.87 -2.00 -22.66
N HIS A 282 -17.20 -0.84 -22.61
CA HIS A 282 -17.68 0.43 -23.17
C HIS A 282 -17.30 0.64 -24.65
N GLY A 283 -16.64 -0.35 -25.30
CA GLY A 283 -16.22 -0.29 -26.70
C GLY A 283 -15.07 0.67 -26.96
N ASP A 284 -14.24 0.97 -25.94
CA ASP A 284 -13.06 1.82 -26.05
C ASP A 284 -11.77 1.06 -25.64
N SER A 285 -10.62 1.63 -25.93
CA SER A 285 -9.32 1.10 -25.56
C SER A 285 -8.34 2.20 -25.20
N LEU A 286 -7.30 1.90 -24.43
CA LEU A 286 -6.23 2.87 -24.12
C LEU A 286 -5.46 3.34 -25.35
N ALA A 287 -5.49 2.57 -26.45
CA ALA A 287 -4.82 2.90 -27.70
C ALA A 287 -5.56 3.94 -28.54
N ASN A 288 -6.85 4.21 -28.27
CA ASN A 288 -7.62 5.20 -29.00
C ASN A 288 -7.10 6.62 -28.67
N PRO A 289 -6.77 7.48 -29.65
CA PRO A 289 -6.22 8.82 -29.40
C PRO A 289 -7.27 9.83 -28.89
N GLN A 290 -8.55 9.54 -28.98
CA GLN A 290 -9.63 10.47 -28.58
C GLN A 290 -10.16 10.16 -27.19
N THR A 291 -10.38 11.21 -26.38
CA THR A 291 -11.12 11.06 -25.12
C THR A 291 -12.60 10.85 -25.41
N SER A 292 -13.16 9.76 -24.91
CA SER A 292 -14.58 9.48 -25.03
C SER A 292 -15.25 9.54 -23.65
N PRO A 293 -16.55 9.87 -23.56
CA PRO A 293 -17.30 9.74 -22.31
C PRO A 293 -17.25 8.31 -21.75
N ALA A 294 -17.17 7.31 -22.63
CA ALA A 294 -17.03 5.90 -22.27
C ALA A 294 -15.71 5.63 -21.53
N ARG A 295 -14.62 6.29 -21.94
CA ARG A 295 -13.31 6.19 -21.26
C ARG A 295 -13.39 6.74 -19.85
N LEU A 296 -13.96 7.92 -19.66
CA LEU A 296 -14.11 8.52 -18.32
C LEU A 296 -14.96 7.65 -17.42
N ALA A 297 -16.07 7.08 -17.93
CA ALA A 297 -16.92 6.15 -17.19
C ALA A 297 -16.14 4.90 -16.74
N ALA A 298 -15.22 4.36 -17.55
CA ALA A 298 -14.37 3.24 -17.14
C ALA A 298 -13.42 3.61 -15.98
N PHE A 299 -12.87 4.82 -15.98
CA PHE A 299 -12.08 5.33 -14.85
C PHE A 299 -12.91 5.51 -13.58
N ASP A 300 -14.14 6.04 -13.72
CA ASP A 300 -15.06 6.24 -12.60
C ASP A 300 -15.38 4.92 -11.89
N GLU A 301 -15.55 3.85 -12.63
CA GLU A 301 -15.81 2.51 -12.08
C GLU A 301 -14.60 1.94 -11.32
N VAL A 302 -13.37 2.22 -11.77
CA VAL A 302 -12.16 1.85 -11.03
C VAL A 302 -12.02 2.70 -9.75
N PHE A 303 -12.35 3.98 -9.80
CA PHE A 303 -12.41 4.82 -8.59
C PHE A 303 -13.50 4.33 -7.63
N ALA A 304 -14.68 3.92 -8.13
CA ALA A 304 -15.74 3.31 -7.32
C ALA A 304 -15.27 2.03 -6.61
N MET A 305 -14.53 1.18 -7.32
CA MET A 305 -13.93 -0.03 -6.73
C MET A 305 -12.98 0.32 -5.60
N LEU A 306 -12.07 1.28 -5.79
CA LEU A 306 -11.13 1.71 -4.74
C LEU A 306 -11.86 2.35 -3.55
N ALA A 307 -12.88 3.17 -3.79
CA ALA A 307 -13.72 3.75 -2.76
C ALA A 307 -14.44 2.67 -1.94
N GLY A 308 -15.02 1.67 -2.61
CA GLY A 308 -15.69 0.53 -1.98
C GLY A 308 -14.74 -0.31 -1.13
N LEU A 309 -13.53 -0.59 -1.61
CA LEU A 309 -12.50 -1.30 -0.84
C LEU A 309 -12.10 -0.53 0.42
N CYS A 310 -11.91 0.79 0.32
CA CYS A 310 -11.61 1.64 1.46
C CYS A 310 -12.77 1.67 2.47
N ALA A 311 -14.01 1.75 2.00
CA ALA A 311 -15.20 1.71 2.85
C ALA A 311 -15.33 0.36 3.60
N LEU A 312 -15.09 -0.76 2.91
CA LEU A 312 -15.07 -2.08 3.54
C LEU A 312 -13.95 -2.21 4.60
N ALA A 313 -12.79 -1.59 4.35
CA ALA A 313 -11.69 -1.58 5.29
C ALA A 313 -12.01 -0.85 6.61
N ILE A 314 -12.98 0.07 6.63
CA ILE A 314 -13.44 0.74 7.86
C ILE A 314 -14.01 -0.30 8.84
N CYS A 315 -14.71 -1.31 8.36
CA CYS A 315 -15.22 -2.40 9.20
C CYS A 315 -14.07 -3.19 9.87
N ALA A 316 -12.96 -3.40 9.16
CA ALA A 316 -11.76 -4.02 9.73
C ALA A 316 -11.04 -3.07 10.71
N ALA A 317 -11.00 -1.77 10.40
CA ALA A 317 -10.38 -0.75 11.26
C ALA A 317 -11.11 -0.62 12.62
N TRP A 318 -12.43 -0.79 12.65
CA TRP A 318 -13.20 -0.80 13.91
C TRP A 318 -12.76 -1.93 14.85
N GLN A 319 -12.23 -3.02 14.31
CA GLN A 319 -11.75 -4.15 15.11
C GLN A 319 -10.34 -3.91 15.70
N LEU A 320 -9.67 -2.82 15.32
CA LEU A 320 -8.47 -2.31 16.00
C LEU A 320 -8.80 -1.68 17.36
N ARG A 321 -10.08 -1.51 17.69
CA ARG A 321 -10.52 -1.00 18.98
C ARG A 321 -10.12 -1.98 20.08
N ILE A 322 -9.32 -1.50 21.04
CA ILE A 322 -9.00 -2.25 22.24
C ILE A 322 -10.29 -2.37 23.05
N ARG A 323 -10.80 -3.59 23.24
CA ARG A 323 -11.78 -3.84 24.30
C ARG A 323 -10.97 -3.90 25.60
N PRO A 324 -11.27 -3.09 26.64
CA PRO A 324 -10.67 -3.30 27.94
C PRO A 324 -11.01 -4.74 28.34
N ASN A 325 -9.99 -5.57 28.59
CA ASN A 325 -10.24 -6.85 29.24
C ASN A 325 -10.82 -6.55 30.62
N ALA A 326 -11.82 -7.31 31.05
CA ALA A 326 -12.42 -7.17 32.37
C ALA A 326 -11.40 -7.35 33.51
N ASP A 327 -10.23 -7.92 33.22
CA ASP A 327 -9.11 -8.12 34.15
C ASP A 327 -8.21 -6.90 34.37
N ASP A 328 -8.33 -5.85 33.54
CA ASP A 328 -7.57 -4.59 33.67
C ASP A 328 -8.25 -3.55 34.56
N ALA A 329 -9.33 -3.91 35.26
CA ALA A 329 -9.94 -3.05 36.27
C ALA A 329 -8.91 -2.82 37.40
N PRO A 330 -8.57 -1.55 37.75
CA PRO A 330 -7.64 -1.28 38.83
C PRO A 330 -8.20 -1.95 40.11
N ARG A 331 -7.47 -2.91 40.66
CA ARG A 331 -7.78 -3.43 41.98
C ARG A 331 -7.85 -2.26 42.92
N LYS A 332 -9.04 -1.99 43.47
CA LYS A 332 -9.20 -0.96 44.50
C LYS A 332 -8.20 -1.30 45.62
N PRO A 333 -7.39 -0.32 46.06
CA PRO A 333 -6.57 -0.50 47.22
C PRO A 333 -7.51 -0.78 48.42
N GLY A 334 -7.38 -1.96 49.05
CA GLY A 334 -8.04 -2.32 50.28
C GLY A 334 -7.40 -1.57 51.46
#